data_edde519007ce3d700b716f8fb05380d5
#
_entry.id   edde519007ce3d700b716f8fb05380d5
#
_cell.length_a   1.000
_cell.length_b   1.000
_cell.length_c   1.000
_cell.angle_alpha   90.00
_cell.angle_beta   90.00
_cell.angle_gamma   90.00
#
_symmetry.space_group_name_H-M   'P 1'
#
loop_
_entity.id
_entity.type
_entity.pdbx_description
1 polymer ?
#
loop_
_entity_poly.entity_id
_entity_poly.type
_entity_poly.pdbx_seq_one_letter_code
_entity_poly.pdbx_strand_id
1 'polypeptide(L)'
;MKALRVFLLAIALMMASGAMAQTVRNSSGSSCGQIESNGTIRNSSGSSVGRFDSDGTIRNSSGSSIGKIDSDGTIRNSSGSSIGKVESDGTVRNSSGSSIGKVESDGTVRNSSGSSIGKAEGIKREWAAAYFFFFPFY
;
A
#
# COMPACT_ATOMS: atom_id res chain seq x y z
N MET A 1 17.91 -12.92 -39.58
CA MET A 1 17.39 -11.56 -39.63
C MET A 1 16.11 -11.40 -38.84
N LYS A 2 15.08 -12.17 -39.16
CA LYS A 2 13.81 -12.09 -38.45
C LYS A 2 13.93 -12.53 -37.00
N ALA A 3 14.73 -13.54 -36.72
CA ALA A 3 14.95 -14.02 -35.36
C ALA A 3 15.59 -12.96 -34.44
N LEU A 4 16.46 -12.11 -34.99
CA LEU A 4 17.09 -11.05 -34.22
C LEU A 4 16.07 -9.99 -33.78
N ARG A 5 15.12 -9.66 -34.64
CA ARG A 5 14.09 -8.68 -34.30
C ARG A 5 13.19 -9.16 -33.17
N VAL A 6 12.82 -10.44 -33.23
CA VAL A 6 11.99 -11.05 -32.17
C VAL A 6 12.73 -11.05 -30.85
N PHE A 7 14.03 -11.35 -30.90
CA PHE A 7 14.86 -11.34 -29.69
C PHE A 7 14.95 -9.95 -29.04
N LEU A 8 15.12 -8.91 -29.84
CA LEU A 8 15.15 -7.53 -29.35
C LEU A 8 13.83 -7.12 -28.69
N LEU A 9 12.72 -7.54 -29.29
CA LEU A 9 11.41 -7.26 -28.71
C LEU A 9 11.23 -7.93 -27.36
N ALA A 10 11.69 -9.17 -27.22
CA ALA A 10 11.62 -9.89 -25.96
C ALA A 10 12.43 -9.21 -24.85
N ILE A 11 13.61 -8.69 -25.19
CA ILE A 11 14.45 -7.96 -24.23
C ILE A 11 13.74 -6.69 -23.76
N ALA A 12 13.17 -5.93 -24.70
CA ALA A 12 12.44 -4.72 -24.35
C ALA A 12 11.28 -5.01 -23.40
N LEU A 13 10.58 -6.11 -23.64
CA LEU A 13 9.48 -6.52 -22.78
C LEU A 13 9.96 -6.89 -21.38
N MET A 14 11.08 -7.55 -21.25
CA MET A 14 11.66 -7.90 -19.95
C MET A 14 12.06 -6.67 -19.14
N MET A 15 12.56 -5.64 -19.80
CA MET A 15 12.93 -4.40 -19.12
C MET A 15 11.70 -3.65 -18.60
N ALA A 16 10.54 -3.86 -19.20
CA ALA A 16 9.30 -3.23 -18.76
C ALA A 16 8.71 -3.88 -17.50
N SER A 17 9.24 -5.04 -17.05
CA SER A 17 8.72 -5.79 -15.92
C SER A 17 9.32 -5.39 -14.58
N GLY A 18 10.09 -4.30 -14.52
CA GLY A 18 10.67 -3.80 -13.27
C GLY A 18 9.61 -3.39 -12.25
N ALA A 19 10.03 -3.17 -11.01
CA ALA A 19 9.15 -2.73 -9.95
C ALA A 19 8.42 -1.45 -10.35
N MET A 20 7.08 -1.45 -10.26
CA MET A 20 6.26 -0.31 -10.60
C MET A 20 5.88 0.43 -9.32
N ALA A 21 6.17 1.74 -9.29
CA ALA A 21 5.81 2.59 -8.17
C ALA A 21 4.42 3.18 -8.43
N GLN A 22 3.52 2.97 -7.48
CA GLN A 22 2.18 3.55 -7.52
C GLN A 22 2.13 4.77 -6.62
N THR A 23 1.66 5.87 -7.18
CA THR A 23 1.57 7.14 -6.45
C THR A 23 0.43 7.09 -5.45
N VAL A 24 0.72 7.55 -4.24
CA VAL A 24 -0.29 7.77 -3.20
C VAL A 24 -0.60 9.26 -3.16
N ARG A 25 -1.88 9.62 -3.17
CA ARG A 25 -2.33 11.01 -3.19
C ARG A 25 -3.14 11.32 -1.95
N ASN A 26 -3.05 12.57 -1.51
CA ASN A 26 -3.86 13.07 -0.40
C ASN A 26 -5.22 13.58 -0.93
N SER A 27 -6.03 14.15 -0.04
CA SER A 27 -7.37 14.63 -0.37
C SER A 27 -7.38 15.77 -1.40
N SER A 28 -6.27 16.51 -1.51
CA SER A 28 -6.12 17.58 -2.50
C SER A 28 -5.71 17.06 -3.87
N GLY A 29 -5.41 15.76 -3.98
CA GLY A 29 -4.90 15.18 -5.21
C GLY A 29 -3.38 15.28 -5.36
N SER A 30 -2.69 15.86 -4.39
CA SER A 30 -1.23 15.98 -4.42
C SER A 30 -0.58 14.65 -4.07
N SER A 31 0.56 14.35 -4.70
CA SER A 31 1.34 13.18 -4.35
C SER A 31 1.92 13.33 -2.96
N CYS A 32 1.66 12.37 -2.08
CA CYS A 32 2.28 12.34 -0.74
C CYS A 32 3.27 11.19 -0.61
N GLY A 33 3.43 10.37 -1.64
CA GLY A 33 4.40 9.28 -1.62
C GLY A 33 4.13 8.27 -2.70
N GLN A 34 4.83 7.16 -2.60
CA GLN A 34 4.71 6.03 -3.52
C GLN A 34 4.81 4.72 -2.76
N ILE A 35 4.10 3.71 -3.26
CA ILE A 35 4.26 2.33 -2.79
C ILE A 35 4.62 1.49 -4.00
N GLU A 36 5.80 0.88 -3.97
CA GLU A 36 6.29 0.07 -5.08
C GLU A 36 5.66 -1.32 -5.04
N SER A 37 5.68 -2.02 -6.16
CA SER A 37 5.11 -3.37 -6.25
C SER A 37 5.81 -4.36 -5.32
N ASN A 38 7.08 -4.11 -4.97
CA ASN A 38 7.84 -4.92 -4.01
C ASN A 38 7.56 -4.55 -2.55
N GLY A 39 6.67 -3.59 -2.31
CA GLY A 39 6.28 -3.17 -0.98
C GLY A 39 7.03 -1.97 -0.42
N THR A 40 8.06 -1.48 -1.08
CA THR A 40 8.81 -0.31 -0.59
C THR A 40 7.91 0.92 -0.57
N ILE A 41 7.91 1.62 0.55
CA ILE A 41 7.14 2.84 0.76
C ILE A 41 8.10 4.02 0.70
N ARG A 42 7.81 4.99 -0.18
CA ARG A 42 8.63 6.19 -0.34
C ARG A 42 7.80 7.42 -0.04
N ASN A 43 8.46 8.44 0.52
CA ASN A 43 7.81 9.73 0.72
C ASN A 43 7.85 10.55 -0.57
N SER A 44 7.34 11.78 -0.52
CA SER A 44 7.28 12.68 -1.68
C SER A 44 8.66 13.07 -2.21
N SER A 45 9.69 12.98 -1.39
CA SER A 45 11.09 13.24 -1.79
C SER A 45 11.74 12.02 -2.45
N GLY A 46 11.07 10.88 -2.46
CA GLY A 46 11.62 9.64 -3.00
C GLY A 46 12.43 8.81 -2.01
N SER A 47 12.52 9.24 -0.75
CA SER A 47 13.22 8.47 0.28
C SER A 47 12.38 7.29 0.76
N SER A 48 13.02 6.16 1.00
CA SER A 48 12.34 5.01 1.58
C SER A 48 12.02 5.28 3.05
N VAL A 49 10.74 5.18 3.40
CA VAL A 49 10.25 5.42 4.77
C VAL A 49 9.70 4.16 5.41
N GLY A 50 9.62 3.07 4.67
CA GLY A 50 9.13 1.82 5.19
C GLY A 50 8.95 0.77 4.12
N ARG A 51 8.38 -0.36 4.52
CA ARG A 51 8.17 -1.48 3.61
C ARG A 51 7.03 -2.39 4.08
N PHE A 52 6.26 -2.87 3.12
CA PHE A 52 5.35 -3.99 3.28
C PHE A 52 6.02 -5.24 2.73
N ASP A 53 6.30 -6.22 3.58
CA ASP A 53 6.88 -7.49 3.13
C ASP A 53 5.81 -8.40 2.55
N SER A 54 6.23 -9.37 1.76
CA SER A 54 5.30 -10.33 1.13
C SER A 54 4.60 -11.22 2.16
N ASP A 55 5.18 -11.40 3.34
CA ASP A 55 4.59 -12.20 4.43
C ASP A 55 3.63 -11.38 5.31
N GLY A 56 3.42 -10.10 4.98
CA GLY A 56 2.54 -9.21 5.72
C GLY A 56 3.23 -8.33 6.75
N THR A 57 4.52 -8.52 7.01
CA THR A 57 5.27 -7.70 7.97
C THR A 57 5.37 -6.27 7.46
N ILE A 58 5.14 -5.31 8.35
CA ILE A 58 5.27 -3.88 8.05
C ILE A 58 6.52 -3.39 8.76
N ARG A 59 7.42 -2.76 8.00
CA ARG A 59 8.71 -2.28 8.52
C ARG A 59 8.84 -0.78 8.38
N ASN A 60 9.58 -0.17 9.29
CA ASN A 60 9.92 1.25 9.21
C ASN A 60 11.20 1.45 8.37
N SER A 61 11.68 2.69 8.29
CA SER A 61 12.86 3.03 7.49
C SER A 61 14.15 2.36 7.98
N SER A 62 14.20 1.98 9.26
CA SER A 62 15.34 1.25 9.83
C SER A 62 15.29 -0.26 9.58
N GLY A 63 14.20 -0.74 8.99
CA GLY A 63 14.00 -2.17 8.78
C GLY A 63 13.37 -2.90 9.96
N SER A 64 13.02 -2.20 11.03
CA SER A 64 12.37 -2.80 12.20
C SER A 64 10.91 -3.10 11.89
N SER A 65 10.42 -4.23 12.38
CA SER A 65 9.00 -4.58 12.29
C SER A 65 8.19 -3.67 13.20
N ILE A 66 7.20 -2.97 12.62
CA ILE A 66 6.29 -2.09 13.35
C ILE A 66 4.87 -2.63 13.35
N GLY A 67 4.61 -3.70 12.64
CA GLY A 67 3.29 -4.30 12.58
C GLY A 67 3.21 -5.42 11.58
N LYS A 68 1.99 -5.92 11.40
CA LYS A 68 1.73 -7.02 10.47
C LYS A 68 0.30 -6.96 9.95
N ILE A 69 0.14 -7.38 8.70
CA ILE A 69 -1.17 -7.61 8.08
C ILE A 69 -1.32 -9.12 7.91
N ASP A 70 -2.32 -9.70 8.57
CA ASP A 70 -2.63 -11.12 8.43
C ASP A 70 -3.36 -11.39 7.11
N SER A 71 -3.37 -12.65 6.68
CA SER A 71 -4.03 -13.04 5.44
C SER A 71 -5.55 -12.79 5.44
N ASP A 72 -6.17 -12.71 6.64
CA ASP A 72 -7.59 -12.41 6.77
C ASP A 72 -7.90 -10.91 6.85
N GLY A 73 -6.88 -10.06 6.71
CA GLY A 73 -7.03 -8.60 6.76
C GLY A 73 -6.83 -7.98 8.13
N THR A 74 -6.58 -8.76 9.17
CA THR A 74 -6.30 -8.24 10.51
C THR A 74 -4.99 -7.48 10.49
N ILE A 75 -4.99 -6.28 11.07
CA ILE A 75 -3.80 -5.44 11.20
C ILE A 75 -3.35 -5.47 12.65
N ARG A 76 -2.06 -5.79 12.85
CA ARG A 76 -1.48 -5.92 14.19
C ARG A 76 -0.35 -4.93 14.37
N ASN A 77 -0.14 -4.51 15.62
CA ASN A 77 1.01 -3.66 15.97
C ASN A 77 2.24 -4.54 16.22
N SER A 78 3.35 -3.91 16.62
CA SER A 78 4.62 -4.60 16.85
C SER A 78 4.56 -5.61 17.99
N SER A 79 3.61 -5.46 18.92
CA SER A 79 3.38 -6.41 20.01
C SER A 79 2.54 -7.61 19.61
N GLY A 80 2.00 -7.61 18.40
CA GLY A 80 1.11 -8.66 17.93
C GLY A 80 -0.36 -8.44 18.26
N SER A 81 -0.72 -7.32 18.89
CA SER A 81 -2.11 -7.01 19.20
C SER A 81 -2.83 -6.54 17.96
N SER A 82 -4.08 -6.97 17.81
CA SER A 82 -4.94 -6.49 16.73
C SER A 82 -5.30 -5.03 16.98
N ILE A 83 -5.01 -4.17 16.00
CA ILE A 83 -5.35 -2.75 16.05
C ILE A 83 -6.42 -2.39 15.03
N GLY A 84 -6.81 -3.32 14.19
CA GLY A 84 -7.86 -3.11 13.22
C GLY A 84 -7.97 -4.21 12.21
N LYS A 85 -8.82 -3.99 11.22
CA LYS A 85 -9.06 -4.97 10.16
C LYS A 85 -9.50 -4.29 8.88
N VAL A 86 -9.09 -4.88 7.75
CA VAL A 86 -9.56 -4.49 6.43
C VAL A 86 -10.40 -5.65 5.90
N GLU A 87 -11.67 -5.40 5.64
CA GLU A 87 -12.58 -6.42 5.13
C GLU A 87 -12.45 -6.58 3.62
N SER A 88 -12.95 -7.68 3.10
CA SER A 88 -12.85 -7.99 1.67
C SER A 88 -13.55 -6.95 0.78
N ASP A 89 -14.55 -6.24 1.31
CA ASP A 89 -15.24 -5.16 0.59
C ASP A 89 -14.52 -3.81 0.71
N GLY A 90 -13.40 -3.76 1.42
CA GLY A 90 -12.61 -2.55 1.60
C GLY A 90 -12.92 -1.77 2.88
N THR A 91 -13.91 -2.17 3.66
CA THR A 91 -14.23 -1.51 4.93
C THR A 91 -13.05 -1.65 5.88
N VAL A 92 -12.65 -0.54 6.50
CA VAL A 92 -11.57 -0.50 7.49
C VAL A 92 -12.18 -0.32 8.86
N ARG A 93 -11.82 -1.21 9.79
CA ARG A 93 -12.36 -1.20 11.15
C ARG A 93 -11.23 -1.03 12.15
N ASN A 94 -11.53 -0.38 13.27
CA ASN A 94 -10.58 -0.27 14.39
C ASN A 94 -10.66 -1.52 15.27
N SER A 95 -9.90 -1.53 16.37
CA SER A 95 -9.85 -2.68 17.29
C SER A 95 -11.17 -2.98 17.98
N SER A 96 -12.06 -1.99 18.07
CA SER A 96 -13.41 -2.16 18.65
C SER A 96 -14.41 -2.71 17.64
N GLY A 97 -14.02 -2.84 16.38
CA GLY A 97 -14.91 -3.29 15.33
C GLY A 97 -15.71 -2.17 14.65
N SER A 98 -15.49 -0.91 15.03
CA SER A 98 -16.15 0.22 14.40
C SER A 98 -15.53 0.52 13.05
N SER A 99 -16.36 0.88 12.07
CA SER A 99 -15.88 1.32 10.76
C SER A 99 -15.24 2.70 10.91
N ILE A 100 -13.98 2.80 10.48
CA ILE A 100 -13.24 4.06 10.51
C ILE A 100 -12.98 4.59 9.10
N GLY A 101 -13.33 3.83 8.09
CA GLY A 101 -13.17 4.26 6.72
C GLY A 101 -13.33 3.13 5.73
N LYS A 102 -12.95 3.41 4.49
CA LYS A 102 -13.06 2.46 3.40
C LYS A 102 -12.01 2.70 2.32
N VAL A 103 -11.50 1.62 1.75
CA VAL A 103 -10.68 1.67 0.54
C VAL A 103 -11.50 1.08 -0.59
N GLU A 104 -11.87 1.90 -1.56
CA GLU A 104 -12.71 1.46 -2.68
C GLU A 104 -11.90 0.72 -3.72
N SER A 105 -12.58 0.02 -4.63
CA SER A 105 -11.91 -0.79 -5.65
C SER A 105 -11.08 0.03 -6.63
N ASP A 106 -11.41 1.33 -6.81
CA ASP A 106 -10.64 2.25 -7.66
C ASP A 106 -9.47 2.89 -6.92
N GLY A 107 -9.26 2.55 -5.63
CA GLY A 107 -8.20 3.09 -4.81
C GLY A 107 -8.57 4.32 -3.99
N THR A 108 -9.77 4.85 -4.13
CA THR A 108 -10.22 5.98 -3.32
C THR A 108 -10.29 5.56 -1.85
N VAL A 109 -9.70 6.37 -0.98
CA VAL A 109 -9.70 6.12 0.47
C VAL A 109 -10.63 7.13 1.11
N ARG A 110 -11.61 6.63 1.88
CA ARG A 110 -12.61 7.48 2.53
C ARG A 110 -12.55 7.30 4.04
N ASN A 111 -12.86 8.36 4.77
CA ASN A 111 -12.98 8.30 6.22
C ASN A 111 -14.39 7.81 6.61
N SER A 112 -14.67 7.78 7.92
CA SER A 112 -15.95 7.28 8.46
C SER A 112 -17.15 8.12 8.02
N SER A 113 -16.93 9.39 7.67
CA SER A 113 -17.98 10.28 7.17
C SER A 113 -18.26 10.09 5.67
N GLY A 114 -17.46 9.28 4.99
CA GLY A 114 -17.57 9.08 3.55
C GLY A 114 -16.78 10.09 2.72
N SER A 115 -16.04 11.00 3.34
CA SER A 115 -15.20 11.97 2.63
C SER A 115 -13.94 11.30 2.10
N SER A 116 -13.51 11.66 0.90
CA SER A 116 -12.25 11.20 0.35
C SER A 116 -11.09 11.84 1.10
N ILE A 117 -10.19 11.01 1.62
CA ILE A 117 -8.99 11.47 2.31
C ILE A 117 -7.72 11.18 1.48
N GLY A 118 -7.87 10.48 0.39
CA GLY A 118 -6.74 10.21 -0.49
C GLY A 118 -7.06 9.17 -1.53
N LYS A 119 -6.01 8.78 -2.25
CA LYS A 119 -6.14 7.76 -3.29
C LYS A 119 -4.86 6.92 -3.39
N ALA A 120 -5.05 5.62 -3.53
CA ALA A 120 -3.98 4.64 -3.64
C ALA A 120 -4.30 3.68 -4.79
N GLU A 121 -4.36 4.22 -6.00
CA GLU A 121 -4.77 3.47 -7.19
C GLU A 121 -3.73 2.40 -7.54
N GLY A 122 -4.20 1.19 -7.78
CA GLY A 122 -3.33 0.08 -8.13
C GLY A 122 -2.57 -0.54 -6.97
N ILE A 123 -2.84 -0.11 -5.74
CA ILE A 123 -2.20 -0.60 -4.52
C ILE A 123 -3.15 -1.58 -3.83
N LYS A 124 -2.61 -2.62 -3.21
CA LYS A 124 -3.41 -3.55 -2.41
C LYS A 124 -4.19 -2.79 -1.35
N ARG A 125 -5.46 -3.15 -1.17
CA ARG A 125 -6.32 -2.46 -0.18
C ARG A 125 -5.74 -2.49 1.22
N GLU A 126 -5.17 -3.62 1.62
CA GLU A 126 -4.58 -3.79 2.95
C GLU A 126 -3.41 -2.84 3.16
N TRP A 127 -2.60 -2.64 2.13
CA TRP A 127 -1.49 -1.69 2.18
C TRP A 127 -1.98 -0.25 2.26
N ALA A 128 -2.99 0.08 1.45
CA ALA A 128 -3.59 1.42 1.47
C ALA A 128 -4.20 1.71 2.83
N ALA A 129 -4.93 0.75 3.41
CA ALA A 129 -5.53 0.91 4.72
C ALA A 129 -4.48 1.09 5.81
N ALA A 130 -3.42 0.28 5.78
CA ALA A 130 -2.31 0.41 6.74
C ALA A 130 -1.64 1.78 6.62
N TYR A 131 -1.45 2.25 5.41
CA TYR A 131 -0.82 3.53 5.13
C TYR A 131 -1.66 4.71 5.64
N PHE A 132 -2.94 4.70 5.35
CA PHE A 132 -3.80 5.85 5.66
C PHE A 132 -4.36 5.85 7.07
N PHE A 133 -4.55 4.69 7.68
CA PHE A 133 -5.29 4.60 8.95
C PHE A 133 -4.48 4.15 10.15
N PHE A 134 -3.39 3.42 9.95
CA PHE A 134 -2.74 2.73 11.07
C PHE A 134 -1.29 3.09 11.29
N PHE A 135 -0.54 3.43 10.23
CA PHE A 135 0.90 3.69 10.35
C PHE A 135 1.27 5.01 9.67
N PRO A 136 1.99 5.90 10.39
CA PRO A 136 2.31 7.23 9.86
C PRO A 136 3.56 7.20 8.98
N PHE A 137 3.41 6.93 7.71
CA PHE A 137 4.52 6.94 6.75
C PHE A 137 4.72 8.30 6.05
N TYR A 138 3.82 9.24 6.27
CA TYR A 138 3.83 10.56 5.60
C TYR A 138 3.94 11.69 6.58
#